data_eee8d697ecdba9a510060183edebda38
#
_entry.id   eee8d697ecdba9a510060183edebda38
#
_cell.length_a   1.000
_cell.length_b   1.000
_cell.length_c   1.000
_cell.angle_alpha   90.00
_cell.angle_beta   90.00
_cell.angle_gamma   90.00
#
_symmetry.space_group_name_H-M   'P 1'
#
loop_
_entity.id
_entity.type
_entity.pdbx_description
1 polymer ?
#
loop_
_entity_poly.entity_id
_entity_poly.type
_entity_poly.pdbx_seq_one_letter_code
_entity_poly.pdbx_strand_id
1 'polypeptide(L)'
;MKQEIKQLTFSFHPILFAIFPVISLLSENMHLLLPSEIFFPISLFVVVSICIWAILYLIFKNIVKTSLITSLSLFLFFAYGHFASIVYDLFFQETTFKEHLILLSIFLGIIIVISRFIVKSKHSLHNASLITTIIGISILLFPILMIATYSSEQTSFI
;
A
#
# COMPACT_ATOMS: atom_id res chain seq x y z
N MET A 1 1.62 -0.52 -28.86
CA MET A 1 1.10 0.76 -28.31
C MET A 1 -0.25 0.62 -27.63
N LYS A 2 -1.37 0.22 -28.27
CA LYS A 2 -2.68 0.08 -27.56
C LYS A 2 -2.69 -0.95 -26.41
N GLN A 3 -2.00 -2.08 -26.53
CA GLN A 3 -1.90 -3.09 -25.47
C GLN A 3 -1.02 -2.62 -24.30
N GLU A 4 0.05 -1.89 -24.58
CA GLU A 4 0.95 -1.36 -23.55
C GLU A 4 0.25 -0.26 -22.73
N ILE A 5 -0.50 0.63 -23.38
CA ILE A 5 -1.30 1.64 -22.70
C ILE A 5 -2.35 0.98 -21.80
N LYS A 6 -3.02 -0.09 -22.29
CA LYS A 6 -3.99 -0.83 -21.50
C LYS A 6 -3.36 -1.55 -20.29
N GLN A 7 -2.13 -2.04 -20.43
CA GLN A 7 -1.39 -2.64 -19.30
C GLN A 7 -0.97 -1.57 -18.28
N LEU A 8 -0.55 -0.39 -18.73
CA LEU A 8 -0.21 0.72 -17.85
C LEU A 8 -1.42 1.19 -17.04
N THR A 9 -2.59 1.30 -17.68
CA THR A 9 -3.83 1.80 -17.07
C THR A 9 -4.29 0.96 -15.89
N PHE A 10 -3.96 -0.33 -15.83
CA PHE A 10 -4.35 -1.22 -14.74
C PHE A 10 -3.19 -1.57 -13.80
N SER A 11 -2.05 -0.91 -13.93
CA SER A 11 -0.85 -1.19 -13.12
C SER A 11 -0.49 -0.07 -12.14
N PHE A 12 -1.36 0.94 -11.96
CA PHE A 12 -1.09 2.08 -11.07
C PHE A 12 -1.46 1.81 -9.59
N HIS A 13 -1.95 0.62 -9.27
CA HIS A 13 -2.31 0.24 -7.90
C HIS A 13 -1.18 0.42 -6.85
N PRO A 14 0.14 0.39 -7.15
CA PRO A 14 1.15 0.74 -6.16
C PRO A 14 0.98 2.13 -5.57
N ILE A 15 0.54 3.10 -6.39
CA ILE A 15 0.27 4.48 -5.95
C ILE A 15 -0.93 4.51 -5.00
N LEU A 16 -1.99 3.75 -5.30
CA LEU A 16 -3.17 3.65 -4.44
C LEU A 16 -2.80 3.09 -3.06
N PHE A 17 -1.99 2.02 -3.03
CA PHE A 17 -1.50 1.43 -1.78
C PHE A 17 -0.53 2.34 -1.01
N ALA A 18 0.20 3.23 -1.69
CA ALA A 18 1.05 4.22 -1.05
C ALA A 18 0.26 5.35 -0.38
N ILE A 19 -0.84 5.78 -1.01
CA ILE A 19 -1.68 6.88 -0.53
C ILE A 19 -2.62 6.44 0.60
N PHE A 20 -3.15 5.21 0.52
CA PHE A 20 -4.17 4.70 1.41
C PHE A 20 -3.87 4.89 2.90
N PRO A 21 -2.68 4.50 3.44
CA PRO A 21 -2.42 4.62 4.88
C PRO A 21 -2.41 6.06 5.38
N VAL A 22 -1.98 7.00 4.54
CA VAL A 22 -1.96 8.43 4.90
C VAL A 22 -3.37 9.01 4.94
N ILE A 23 -4.20 8.68 3.96
CA ILE A 23 -5.60 9.12 3.92
C ILE A 23 -6.40 8.46 5.03
N SER A 24 -6.15 7.18 5.34
CA SER A 24 -6.79 6.48 6.47
C SER A 24 -6.43 7.14 7.80
N LEU A 25 -5.15 7.45 8.02
CA LEU A 25 -4.69 8.14 9.22
C LEU A 25 -5.36 9.52 9.37
N LEU A 26 -5.49 10.28 8.28
CA LEU A 26 -6.21 11.55 8.31
C LEU A 26 -7.67 11.34 8.69
N SER A 27 -8.36 10.37 8.05
CA SER A 27 -9.79 10.14 8.29
C SER A 27 -10.10 9.77 9.75
N GLU A 28 -9.18 9.11 10.42
CA GLU A 28 -9.30 8.73 11.84
C GLU A 28 -8.93 9.87 12.79
N ASN A 29 -8.16 10.88 12.35
CA ASN A 29 -7.61 11.95 13.18
C ASN A 29 -7.98 13.36 12.68
N MET A 30 -9.11 13.52 12.01
CA MET A 30 -9.55 14.80 11.41
C MET A 30 -9.70 15.95 12.40
N HIS A 31 -9.89 15.64 13.69
CA HIS A 31 -9.98 16.63 14.76
C HIS A 31 -8.61 17.12 15.26
N LEU A 32 -7.51 16.41 14.89
CA LEU A 32 -6.15 16.73 15.32
C LEU A 32 -5.26 17.20 14.17
N LEU A 33 -5.54 16.76 12.95
CA LEU A 33 -4.68 16.97 11.77
C LEU A 33 -5.33 17.96 10.81
N LEU A 34 -4.54 18.90 10.32
CA LEU A 34 -4.97 19.77 9.22
C LEU A 34 -4.82 19.04 7.87
N PRO A 35 -5.76 19.21 6.93
CA PRO A 35 -5.64 18.61 5.59
C PRO A 35 -4.35 18.98 4.84
N SER A 36 -3.74 20.12 5.18
CA SER A 36 -2.46 20.55 4.60
C SER A 36 -1.26 19.72 5.05
N GLU A 37 -1.34 19.08 6.22
CA GLU A 37 -0.22 18.31 6.79
C GLU A 37 0.00 16.98 6.12
N ILE A 38 -1.00 16.47 5.38
CA ILE A 38 -0.90 15.19 4.66
C ILE A 38 -0.17 15.27 3.32
N PHE A 39 0.03 16.46 2.75
CA PHE A 39 0.67 16.59 1.43
C PHE A 39 2.11 16.06 1.43
N PHE A 40 2.87 16.34 2.50
CA PHE A 40 4.24 15.86 2.60
C PHE A 40 4.31 14.34 2.71
N PRO A 41 3.63 13.65 3.67
CA PRO A 41 3.68 12.20 3.74
C PRO A 41 3.11 11.52 2.49
N ILE A 42 2.03 12.03 1.87
CA ILE A 42 1.53 11.47 0.60
C ILE A 42 2.60 11.55 -0.47
N SER A 43 3.21 12.72 -0.69
CA SER A 43 4.23 12.88 -1.72
C SER A 43 5.43 11.99 -1.46
N LEU A 44 5.87 11.85 -0.21
CA LEU A 44 6.96 10.98 0.19
C LEU A 44 6.68 9.51 -0.17
N PHE A 45 5.53 8.96 0.26
CA PHE A 45 5.19 7.56 0.00
C PHE A 45 4.92 7.28 -1.49
N VAL A 46 4.34 8.24 -2.22
CA VAL A 46 4.18 8.12 -3.67
C VAL A 46 5.53 8.09 -4.38
N VAL A 47 6.46 8.97 -4.02
CA VAL A 47 7.82 8.97 -4.58
C VAL A 47 8.54 7.67 -4.28
N VAL A 48 8.51 7.21 -3.03
CA VAL A 48 9.12 5.93 -2.63
C VAL A 48 8.50 4.77 -3.41
N SER A 49 7.17 4.73 -3.55
CA SER A 49 6.47 3.71 -4.33
C SER A 49 6.91 3.70 -5.80
N ILE A 50 7.00 4.87 -6.43
CA ILE A 50 7.45 5.01 -7.82
C ILE A 50 8.92 4.57 -7.96
N CYS A 51 9.78 4.93 -7.01
CA CYS A 51 11.19 4.51 -7.02
C CYS A 51 11.33 2.99 -6.92
N ILE A 52 10.63 2.34 -5.98
CA ILE A 52 10.64 0.88 -5.85
C ILE A 52 10.13 0.23 -7.14
N TRP A 53 9.00 0.72 -7.66
CA TRP A 53 8.41 0.19 -8.89
C TRP A 53 9.35 0.34 -10.09
N ALA A 54 9.98 1.50 -10.25
CA ALA A 54 10.96 1.76 -11.31
C ALA A 54 12.18 0.82 -11.20
N ILE A 55 12.75 0.66 -10.00
CA ILE A 55 13.88 -0.25 -9.78
C ILE A 55 13.50 -1.68 -10.14
N LEU A 56 12.34 -2.16 -9.68
CA LEU A 56 11.86 -3.50 -10.01
C LEU A 56 11.60 -3.64 -11.53
N TYR A 57 11.07 -2.60 -12.17
CA TYR A 57 10.86 -2.60 -13.62
C TYR A 57 12.18 -2.68 -14.39
N LEU A 58 13.23 -2.01 -13.96
CA LEU A 58 14.55 -2.11 -14.58
C LEU A 58 15.12 -3.53 -14.50
N ILE A 59 14.80 -4.27 -13.42
CA ILE A 59 15.26 -5.65 -13.20
C ILE A 59 14.43 -6.65 -14.02
N PHE A 60 13.11 -6.60 -13.90
CA PHE A 60 12.20 -7.64 -14.42
C PHE A 60 11.59 -7.32 -15.78
N LYS A 61 11.66 -6.06 -16.24
CA LYS A 61 11.15 -5.59 -17.55
C LYS A 61 9.69 -5.98 -17.84
N ASN A 62 8.87 -6.10 -16.79
CA ASN A 62 7.46 -6.46 -16.89
C ASN A 62 6.62 -5.63 -15.93
N ILE A 63 5.85 -4.68 -16.48
CA ILE A 63 5.14 -3.66 -15.72
C ILE A 63 4.07 -4.25 -14.79
N VAL A 64 3.35 -5.28 -15.24
CA VAL A 64 2.29 -5.94 -14.46
C VAL A 64 2.87 -6.70 -13.27
N LYS A 65 3.96 -7.45 -13.48
CA LYS A 65 4.61 -8.20 -12.41
C LYS A 65 5.22 -7.27 -11.36
N THR A 66 5.89 -6.22 -11.82
CA THR A 66 6.56 -5.26 -10.92
C THR A 66 5.57 -4.43 -10.13
N SER A 67 4.46 -4.02 -10.72
CA SER A 67 3.40 -3.33 -9.98
C SER A 67 2.80 -4.22 -8.88
N LEU A 68 2.51 -5.50 -9.17
CA LEU A 68 2.02 -6.44 -8.17
C LEU A 68 3.00 -6.64 -7.00
N ILE A 69 4.29 -6.78 -7.30
CA ILE A 69 5.33 -6.93 -6.27
C ILE A 69 5.43 -5.66 -5.42
N THR A 70 5.40 -4.47 -6.06
CA THR A 70 5.46 -3.18 -5.34
C THR A 70 4.26 -3.03 -4.41
N SER A 71 3.04 -3.30 -4.89
CA SER A 71 1.84 -3.21 -4.04
C SER A 71 1.85 -4.20 -2.90
N LEU A 72 2.30 -5.43 -3.13
CA LEU A 72 2.47 -6.42 -2.07
C LEU A 72 3.46 -5.93 -1.01
N SER A 73 4.60 -5.38 -1.44
CA SER A 73 5.62 -4.86 -0.53
C SER A 73 5.11 -3.69 0.30
N LEU A 74 4.39 -2.75 -0.31
CA LEU A 74 3.77 -1.63 0.40
C LEU A 74 2.69 -2.11 1.37
N PHE A 75 1.80 -3.00 0.94
CA PHE A 75 0.77 -3.56 1.80
C PHE A 75 1.36 -4.22 3.04
N LEU A 76 2.35 -5.09 2.86
CA LEU A 76 3.02 -5.77 3.98
C LEU A 76 3.81 -4.80 4.85
N PHE A 77 4.44 -3.78 4.29
CA PHE A 77 5.14 -2.74 5.04
C PHE A 77 4.17 -2.00 5.99
N PHE A 78 3.04 -1.55 5.48
CA PHE A 78 2.06 -0.84 6.31
C PHE A 78 1.30 -1.76 7.26
N ALA A 79 1.05 -3.01 6.88
CA ALA A 79 0.42 -4.00 7.73
C ALA A 79 1.33 -4.48 8.87
N TYR A 80 2.66 -4.33 8.75
CA TYR A 80 3.63 -4.80 9.72
C TYR A 80 3.33 -4.32 11.14
N GLY A 81 3.04 -3.03 11.32
CA GLY A 81 2.77 -2.44 12.64
C GLY A 81 1.57 -3.10 13.33
N HIS A 82 0.47 -3.30 12.61
CA HIS A 82 -0.72 -3.96 13.14
C HIS A 82 -0.47 -5.42 13.48
N PHE A 83 0.23 -6.15 12.61
CA PHE A 83 0.61 -7.53 12.89
C PHE A 83 1.56 -7.64 14.08
N ALA A 84 2.53 -6.75 14.17
CA ALA A 84 3.46 -6.72 15.29
C ALA A 84 2.71 -6.52 16.62
N SER A 85 1.81 -5.54 16.69
CA SER A 85 0.99 -5.30 17.88
C SER A 85 0.21 -6.57 18.30
N ILE A 86 -0.52 -7.20 17.37
CA ILE A 86 -1.29 -8.41 17.65
C ILE A 86 -0.40 -9.57 18.15
N VAL A 87 0.74 -9.78 17.48
CA VAL A 87 1.66 -10.87 17.87
C VAL A 87 2.26 -10.62 19.25
N TYR A 88 2.60 -9.38 19.58
CA TYR A 88 3.16 -9.03 20.88
C TYR A 88 2.12 -9.16 21.99
N ASP A 89 0.91 -8.68 21.78
CA ASP A 89 -0.17 -8.80 22.75
C ASP A 89 -0.53 -10.25 23.07
N LEU A 90 -0.39 -11.16 22.08
CA LEU A 90 -0.75 -12.57 22.24
C LEU A 90 0.36 -13.44 22.82
N PHE A 91 1.62 -13.16 22.48
CA PHE A 91 2.74 -14.10 22.72
C PHE A 91 3.86 -13.55 23.61
N PHE A 92 3.96 -12.23 23.78
CA PHE A 92 5.09 -11.62 24.47
C PHE A 92 4.60 -10.60 25.52
N GLN A 93 5.13 -10.71 26.74
CA GLN A 93 4.81 -9.75 27.82
C GLN A 93 5.62 -8.44 27.69
N GLU A 94 6.80 -8.52 27.08
CA GLU A 94 7.66 -7.37 26.78
C GLU A 94 8.23 -7.49 25.37
N THR A 95 8.24 -6.39 24.62
CA THR A 95 8.77 -6.36 23.26
C THR A 95 10.26 -6.07 23.27
N THR A 96 11.07 -6.99 22.77
CA THR A 96 12.50 -6.78 22.58
C THR A 96 12.85 -6.58 21.11
N PHE A 97 13.97 -5.93 20.85
CA PHE A 97 14.48 -5.74 19.49
C PHE A 97 14.62 -7.06 18.69
N LYS A 98 14.92 -8.16 19.39
CA LYS A 98 15.06 -9.49 18.75
C LYS A 98 13.75 -9.98 18.13
N GLU A 99 12.62 -9.77 18.79
CA GLU A 99 11.28 -10.17 18.31
C GLU A 99 10.88 -9.40 17.08
N HIS A 100 11.17 -8.09 17.06
CA HIS A 100 11.00 -7.27 15.86
C HIS A 100 11.84 -7.78 14.67
N LEU A 101 13.10 -8.20 14.90
CA LEU A 101 13.94 -8.76 13.83
C LEU A 101 13.40 -10.07 13.29
N ILE A 102 12.88 -10.95 14.17
CA ILE A 102 12.27 -12.22 13.75
C ILE A 102 11.04 -11.95 12.90
N LEU A 103 10.13 -11.11 13.37
CA LEU A 103 8.90 -10.79 12.65
C LEU A 103 9.20 -10.11 11.30
N LEU A 104 10.13 -9.16 11.29
CA LEU A 104 10.57 -8.49 10.07
C LEU A 104 11.16 -9.48 9.05
N SER A 105 11.96 -10.44 9.53
CA SER A 105 12.55 -11.49 8.70
C SER A 105 11.47 -12.37 8.07
N ILE A 106 10.41 -12.69 8.81
CA ILE A 106 9.24 -13.43 8.29
C ILE A 106 8.55 -12.64 7.19
N PHE A 107 8.27 -11.35 7.40
CA PHE A 107 7.64 -10.49 6.40
C PHE A 107 8.48 -10.37 5.12
N LEU A 108 9.79 -10.16 5.26
CA LEU A 108 10.72 -10.16 4.13
C LEU A 108 10.73 -11.51 3.39
N GLY A 109 10.71 -12.62 4.14
CA GLY A 109 10.61 -13.95 3.57
C GLY A 109 9.34 -14.14 2.74
N ILE A 110 8.20 -13.68 3.24
CA ILE A 110 6.91 -13.70 2.53
C ILE A 110 6.99 -12.89 1.23
N ILE A 111 7.53 -11.67 1.29
CA ILE A 111 7.71 -10.82 0.10
C ILE A 111 8.57 -11.53 -0.94
N ILE A 112 9.71 -12.10 -0.54
CA ILE A 112 10.63 -12.80 -1.45
C ILE A 112 9.95 -14.01 -2.09
N VAL A 113 9.28 -14.85 -1.30
CA VAL A 113 8.62 -16.07 -1.78
C VAL A 113 7.53 -15.72 -2.80
N ILE A 114 6.61 -14.81 -2.45
CA ILE A 114 5.50 -14.43 -3.34
C ILE A 114 6.05 -13.73 -4.59
N SER A 115 7.05 -12.86 -4.46
CA SER A 115 7.69 -12.19 -5.60
C SER A 115 8.30 -13.20 -6.57
N ARG A 116 8.94 -14.26 -6.07
CA ARG A 116 9.46 -15.35 -6.94
C ARG A 116 8.35 -16.09 -7.69
N PHE A 117 7.20 -16.33 -7.03
CA PHE A 117 6.05 -16.93 -7.72
C PHE A 117 5.51 -16.01 -8.82
N ILE A 118 5.34 -14.71 -8.53
CA ILE A 118 4.90 -13.71 -9.52
C ILE A 118 5.86 -13.65 -10.72
N VAL A 119 7.16 -13.55 -10.46
CA VAL A 119 8.19 -13.44 -11.52
C VAL A 119 8.23 -14.70 -12.38
N LYS A 120 8.18 -15.90 -11.77
CA LYS A 120 8.22 -17.18 -12.47
C LYS A 120 6.92 -17.55 -13.18
N SER A 121 5.81 -16.89 -12.86
CA SER A 121 4.52 -17.18 -13.51
C SER A 121 4.61 -16.98 -15.02
N LYS A 122 4.20 -18.02 -15.77
CA LYS A 122 4.05 -17.98 -17.22
C LYS A 122 2.66 -17.49 -17.65
N HIS A 123 1.71 -17.45 -16.72
CA HIS A 123 0.35 -16.98 -17.01
C HIS A 123 0.29 -15.45 -17.05
N SER A 124 -0.68 -14.94 -17.80
CA SER A 124 -0.97 -13.51 -17.79
C SER A 124 -1.53 -13.11 -16.43
N LEU A 125 -0.86 -12.18 -15.75
CA LEU A 125 -1.27 -11.63 -14.45
C LEU A 125 -2.12 -10.37 -14.59
N HIS A 126 -2.63 -10.10 -15.80
CA HIS A 126 -3.44 -8.91 -16.06
C HIS A 126 -4.70 -8.84 -15.18
N ASN A 127 -5.41 -9.97 -15.04
CA ASN A 127 -6.59 -10.03 -14.17
C ASN A 127 -6.24 -9.80 -12.70
N ALA A 128 -5.11 -10.33 -12.24
CA ALA A 128 -4.63 -10.09 -10.88
C ALA A 128 -4.33 -8.59 -10.65
N SER A 129 -3.66 -7.93 -11.61
CA SER A 129 -3.40 -6.50 -11.55
C SER A 129 -4.70 -5.67 -11.55
N LEU A 130 -5.69 -6.05 -12.37
CA LEU A 130 -6.99 -5.40 -12.41
C LEU A 130 -7.73 -5.55 -11.06
N ILE A 131 -7.77 -6.76 -10.51
CA ILE A 131 -8.39 -7.03 -9.20
C ILE A 131 -7.69 -6.20 -8.11
N THR A 132 -6.35 -6.18 -8.10
CA THR A 132 -5.57 -5.39 -7.14
C THR A 132 -5.85 -3.88 -7.27
N THR A 133 -6.05 -3.39 -8.49
CA THR A 133 -6.45 -1.99 -8.74
C THR A 133 -7.85 -1.70 -8.17
N ILE A 134 -8.81 -2.59 -8.41
CA ILE A 134 -10.18 -2.45 -7.87
C ILE A 134 -10.14 -2.45 -6.34
N ILE A 135 -9.38 -3.37 -5.73
CA ILE A 135 -9.19 -3.40 -4.27
C ILE A 135 -8.59 -2.07 -3.79
N GLY A 136 -7.52 -1.59 -4.43
CA GLY A 136 -6.87 -0.32 -4.07
C GLY A 136 -7.82 0.88 -4.13
N ILE A 137 -8.67 0.95 -5.15
CA ILE A 137 -9.71 1.99 -5.25
C ILE A 137 -10.74 1.83 -4.12
N SER A 138 -11.23 0.60 -3.90
CA SER A 138 -12.27 0.32 -2.91
C SER A 138 -11.86 0.67 -1.49
N ILE A 139 -10.62 0.34 -1.09
CA ILE A 139 -10.12 0.67 0.25
C ILE A 139 -9.89 2.18 0.46
N LEU A 140 -9.61 2.94 -0.61
CA LEU A 140 -9.48 4.38 -0.56
C LEU A 140 -10.83 5.10 -0.45
N LEU A 141 -11.90 4.53 -1.00
CA LEU A 141 -13.22 5.17 -0.99
C LEU A 141 -13.73 5.40 0.43
N PHE A 142 -13.53 4.46 1.34
CA PHE A 142 -14.03 4.56 2.71
C PHE A 142 -13.46 5.78 3.47
N PRO A 143 -12.14 5.96 3.61
CA PRO A 143 -11.57 7.10 4.31
C PRO A 143 -11.86 8.44 3.59
N ILE A 144 -11.94 8.45 2.25
CA ILE A 144 -12.33 9.66 1.50
C ILE A 144 -13.77 10.07 1.82
N LEU A 145 -14.70 9.11 1.89
CA LEU A 145 -16.08 9.38 2.27
C LEU A 145 -16.19 9.90 3.71
N MET A 146 -15.43 9.34 4.64
CA MET A 146 -15.37 9.84 6.03
C MET A 146 -14.90 11.31 6.09
N ILE A 147 -13.86 11.66 5.34
CA ILE A 147 -13.36 13.03 5.27
C ILE A 147 -14.43 13.97 4.67
N ALA A 148 -15.09 13.54 3.61
CA ALA A 148 -16.13 14.34 2.94
C ALA A 148 -17.34 14.61 3.86
N THR A 149 -17.81 13.61 4.58
CA THR A 149 -18.94 13.76 5.53
C THR A 149 -18.58 14.68 6.69
N TYR A 150 -17.40 14.51 7.28
CA TYR A 150 -16.93 15.37 8.37
C TYR A 150 -16.83 16.85 7.94
N SER A 151 -16.29 17.12 6.75
CA SER A 151 -16.19 18.47 6.20
C SER A 151 -17.57 19.11 5.96
N SER A 152 -18.57 18.34 5.53
CA SER A 152 -19.92 18.82 5.30
C SER A 152 -20.66 19.18 6.59
N GLU A 153 -20.42 18.44 7.67
CA GLU A 153 -20.98 18.73 8.98
C GLU A 153 -20.45 20.05 9.55
N GLN A 154 -19.14 20.29 9.45
CA GLN A 154 -18.55 21.54 9.93
C GLN A 154 -19.09 22.78 9.19
N THR A 155 -19.35 22.69 7.89
CA THR A 155 -19.91 23.80 7.11
C THR A 155 -21.38 24.08 7.39
N SER A 156 -22.13 23.13 7.96
CA SER A 156 -23.55 23.31 8.31
C SER A 156 -23.77 24.08 9.64
N PHE A 157 -22.73 24.31 10.42
CA PHE A 157 -22.79 25.03 11.71
C PHE A 157 -22.31 26.48 11.60
N ILE A 158 -21.97 26.99 10.41
CA ILE A 158 -21.59 28.37 10.12
C ILE A 158 -22.72 29.09 9.40
#